data_b013b0de53213a44ca4e584aa394c1b5
#
_entry.id   b013b0de53213a44ca4e584aa394c1b5
#
_cell.length_a   1.000
_cell.length_b   1.000
_cell.length_c   1.000
_cell.angle_alpha   90.00
_cell.angle_beta   90.00
_cell.angle_gamma   90.00
#
_symmetry.space_group_name_H-M   'P 1'
#
loop_
_entity.id
_entity.type
_entity.pdbx_description
1 polymer ?
#
loop_
_entity_poly.entity_id
_entity_poly.type
_entity_poly.pdbx_seq_one_letter_code
_entity_poly.pdbx_strand_id
1 'polypeptide(L)'
;MAEAGFSVTVPATTANLGPGFDHLGLALSLKMKIEATPALAWFIQYHDKEYASLPTDETNLIVQTIQQTAARYDQAVAPQKLVVYSDIPLGKGLGSSATAIAAGIEIANELADLQLSKLDKLCIGSEMEGHADNVTAALLGGMTVSYFTEEEMEVLTFPAPPIGVVIMVPPVALKTETSRGLLPEYLTHKEAIRGSAAGSLMTAAIANSDWVTAGRMMERDIYHEPYRKIGFPNFDEIRSACREVGAYGMTISGAGPSLFIAVPPETEQQVAALLDQRFPHYQAIAMQPAENGACVTK
;
A
#
# COMPACT_ATOMS: atom_id res chain seq x y z
N MET A 1 4.54 2.33 38.51
CA MET A 1 3.71 3.19 37.64
C MET A 1 3.42 2.34 36.42
N ALA A 2 2.16 2.21 36.01
CA ALA A 2 1.87 1.54 34.72
C ALA A 2 2.57 2.37 33.64
N GLU A 3 3.41 1.73 32.83
CA GLU A 3 3.98 2.39 31.64
C GLU A 3 2.81 2.91 30.80
N ALA A 4 2.90 4.18 30.41
CA ALA A 4 1.86 4.78 29.59
C ALA A 4 1.84 4.08 28.23
N GLY A 5 0.68 3.66 27.77
CA GLY A 5 0.51 3.12 26.43
C GLY A 5 0.80 4.19 25.37
N PHE A 6 1.10 3.75 24.15
CA PHE A 6 1.27 4.64 23.00
C PHE A 6 0.44 4.12 21.81
N SER A 7 0.30 4.91 20.78
CA SER A 7 -0.38 4.46 19.56
C SER A 7 0.47 4.70 18.32
N VAL A 8 0.30 3.81 17.33
CA VAL A 8 0.90 3.93 16.01
C VAL A 8 -0.21 4.04 14.98
N THR A 9 -0.13 5.01 14.08
CA THR A 9 -1.07 5.20 12.98
C THR A 9 -0.31 5.09 11.66
N VAL A 10 -0.81 4.26 10.74
CA VAL A 10 -0.18 3.99 9.44
C VAL A 10 -1.23 4.12 8.34
N PRO A 11 -0.94 4.82 7.23
CA PRO A 11 -1.87 4.94 6.11
C PRO A 11 -1.96 3.63 5.30
N ALA A 12 -3.09 3.44 4.61
CA ALA A 12 -3.20 2.52 3.50
C ALA A 12 -2.28 2.94 2.35
N THR A 13 -2.00 2.02 1.44
CA THR A 13 -1.17 2.30 0.27
C THR A 13 -1.73 1.66 -0.98
N THR A 14 -1.49 2.28 -2.12
CA THR A 14 -1.56 1.64 -3.43
C THR A 14 -0.16 1.60 -4.03
N ALA A 15 0.10 0.60 -4.85
CA ALA A 15 1.42 0.36 -5.40
C ALA A 15 1.37 0.14 -6.91
N ASN A 16 2.52 0.17 -7.54
CA ASN A 16 2.72 -0.02 -8.97
C ASN A 16 2.26 1.18 -9.82
N LEU A 17 1.07 1.67 -9.65
CA LEU A 17 0.45 2.70 -10.49
C LEU A 17 0.58 2.41 -12.01
N GLY A 18 0.47 1.13 -12.40
CA GLY A 18 0.77 0.63 -13.74
C GLY A 18 2.26 0.27 -13.90
N PRO A 19 3.01 0.91 -14.82
CA PRO A 19 4.40 0.52 -15.15
C PRO A 19 5.44 0.83 -14.06
N GLY A 20 5.03 1.32 -12.89
CA GLY A 20 5.88 1.47 -11.70
C GLY A 20 5.97 0.20 -10.85
N PHE A 21 5.91 -0.97 -11.47
CA PHE A 21 5.85 -2.28 -10.85
C PHE A 21 6.99 -2.51 -9.84
N ASP A 22 6.62 -2.85 -8.58
CA ASP A 22 7.48 -3.11 -7.43
C ASP A 22 8.34 -1.92 -6.95
N HIS A 23 8.14 -0.70 -7.50
CA HIS A 23 8.96 0.47 -7.10
C HIS A 23 8.19 1.77 -6.86
N LEU A 24 6.94 1.90 -7.34
CA LEU A 24 6.11 3.07 -7.06
C LEU A 24 5.06 2.76 -5.99
N GLY A 25 5.04 3.56 -4.93
CA GLY A 25 4.04 3.52 -3.87
C GLY A 25 3.38 4.87 -3.64
N LEU A 26 2.11 4.84 -3.26
CA LEU A 26 1.35 6.03 -2.89
C LEU A 26 0.56 5.77 -1.61
N ALA A 27 0.76 6.60 -0.60
CA ALA A 27 -0.03 6.56 0.63
C ALA A 27 -1.43 7.13 0.39
N LEU A 28 -2.44 6.51 1.03
CA LEU A 28 -3.86 6.85 0.89
C LEU A 28 -4.47 7.23 2.24
N SER A 29 -5.60 7.94 2.21
CA SER A 29 -6.22 8.52 3.41
C SER A 29 -6.86 7.52 4.39
N LEU A 30 -7.11 6.26 4.01
CA LEU A 30 -7.51 5.20 4.95
C LEU A 30 -6.36 4.88 5.90
N LYS A 31 -6.67 4.46 7.13
CA LYS A 31 -5.65 4.28 8.17
C LYS A 31 -5.87 3.01 8.98
N MET A 32 -4.77 2.47 9.49
CA MET A 32 -4.73 1.54 10.60
C MET A 32 -4.15 2.27 11.82
N LYS A 33 -4.86 2.23 12.96
CA LYS A 33 -4.37 2.70 14.26
C LYS A 33 -4.22 1.53 15.20
N ILE A 34 -3.09 1.43 15.87
CA ILE A 34 -2.79 0.40 16.86
C ILE A 34 -2.45 1.07 18.19
N GLU A 35 -3.17 0.70 19.24
CA GLU A 35 -2.89 1.11 20.60
C GLU A 35 -2.15 -0.03 21.31
N ALA A 36 -0.95 0.24 21.80
CA ALA A 36 -0.10 -0.72 22.51
C ALA A 36 -0.08 -0.44 24.00
N THR A 37 -0.34 -1.47 24.80
CA THR A 37 -0.28 -1.40 26.27
C THR A 37 0.42 -2.64 26.84
N PRO A 38 1.24 -2.52 27.89
CA PRO A 38 1.92 -3.66 28.51
C PRO A 38 0.96 -4.77 28.93
N ALA A 39 1.35 -6.02 28.67
CA ALA A 39 0.57 -7.22 29.00
C ALA A 39 1.47 -8.39 29.43
N LEU A 40 0.87 -9.44 30.03
CA LEU A 40 1.59 -10.66 30.41
C LEU A 40 1.87 -11.61 29.23
N ALA A 41 1.09 -11.49 28.17
CA ALA A 41 1.24 -12.24 26.94
C ALA A 41 0.82 -11.38 25.74
N TRP A 42 1.31 -11.69 24.55
CA TRP A 42 0.86 -11.05 23.31
C TRP A 42 -0.61 -11.32 23.09
N PHE A 43 -1.38 -10.26 22.87
CA PHE A 43 -2.80 -10.36 22.57
C PHE A 43 -3.21 -9.23 21.63
N ILE A 44 -3.83 -9.59 20.51
CA ILE A 44 -4.35 -8.63 19.51
C ILE A 44 -5.88 -8.64 19.56
N GLN A 45 -6.45 -7.47 19.69
CA GLN A 45 -7.88 -7.23 19.64
C GLN A 45 -8.21 -6.39 18.41
N TYR A 46 -8.93 -6.97 17.44
CA TYR A 46 -9.44 -6.25 16.28
C TYR A 46 -10.83 -5.67 16.57
N HIS A 47 -11.03 -4.41 16.22
CA HIS A 47 -12.35 -3.79 16.31
C HIS A 47 -13.26 -4.17 15.14
N ASP A 48 -12.68 -4.34 13.95
CA ASP A 48 -13.40 -4.60 12.73
C ASP A 48 -13.58 -6.09 12.50
N LYS A 49 -14.83 -6.48 12.16
CA LYS A 49 -15.17 -7.89 11.93
C LYS A 49 -14.42 -8.51 10.76
N GLU A 50 -14.02 -7.71 9.78
CA GLU A 50 -13.25 -8.17 8.63
C GLU A 50 -11.90 -8.79 9.03
N TYR A 51 -11.32 -8.31 10.12
CA TYR A 51 -10.06 -8.79 10.68
C TYR A 51 -10.20 -9.94 11.67
N ALA A 52 -11.43 -10.38 11.98
CA ALA A 52 -11.68 -11.39 13.03
C ALA A 52 -11.09 -12.78 12.73
N SER A 53 -10.72 -13.04 11.48
CA SER A 53 -10.09 -14.31 11.08
C SER A 53 -8.56 -14.31 11.24
N LEU A 54 -7.95 -13.17 11.54
CA LEU A 54 -6.52 -13.07 11.74
C LEU A 54 -6.10 -13.59 13.11
N PRO A 55 -4.87 -14.12 13.26
CA PRO A 55 -4.34 -14.54 14.54
C PRO A 55 -4.39 -13.42 15.59
N THR A 56 -4.68 -13.79 16.83
CA THR A 56 -4.76 -12.84 17.96
C THR A 56 -3.64 -13.04 18.99
N ASP A 57 -2.63 -13.81 18.63
CA ASP A 57 -1.49 -14.19 19.45
C ASP A 57 -0.15 -13.82 18.76
N GLU A 58 0.94 -14.41 19.23
CA GLU A 58 2.29 -14.17 18.70
C GLU A 58 2.51 -14.60 17.25
N THR A 59 1.59 -15.36 16.65
CA THR A 59 1.65 -15.73 15.23
C THR A 59 1.11 -14.63 14.32
N ASN A 60 0.59 -13.55 14.87
CA ASN A 60 0.12 -12.39 14.13
C ASN A 60 1.26 -11.64 13.46
N LEU A 61 1.07 -11.20 12.21
CA LEU A 61 2.09 -10.51 11.42
C LEU A 61 2.67 -9.27 12.14
N ILE A 62 1.83 -8.48 12.82
CA ILE A 62 2.30 -7.30 13.57
C ILE A 62 3.27 -7.74 14.67
N VAL A 63 2.92 -8.77 15.45
CA VAL A 63 3.77 -9.28 16.54
C VAL A 63 5.04 -9.90 16.01
N GLN A 64 4.95 -10.70 14.94
CA GLN A 64 6.14 -11.28 14.29
C GLN A 64 7.08 -10.17 13.80
N THR A 65 6.55 -9.10 13.21
CA THR A 65 7.36 -7.96 12.79
C THR A 65 8.03 -7.28 13.98
N ILE A 66 7.31 -7.05 15.08
CA ILE A 66 7.88 -6.46 16.30
C ILE A 66 9.05 -7.30 16.81
N GLN A 67 8.84 -8.60 16.96
CA GLN A 67 9.85 -9.52 17.49
C GLN A 67 11.08 -9.64 16.56
N GLN A 68 10.86 -9.78 15.25
CA GLN A 68 11.95 -9.89 14.28
C GLN A 68 12.74 -8.58 14.16
N THR A 69 12.07 -7.43 14.20
CA THR A 69 12.75 -6.12 14.20
C THR A 69 13.62 -5.95 15.43
N ALA A 70 13.11 -6.23 16.63
CA ALA A 70 13.89 -6.12 17.86
C ALA A 70 15.07 -7.13 17.90
N ALA A 71 14.82 -8.38 17.49
CA ALA A 71 15.84 -9.42 17.46
C ALA A 71 17.01 -9.09 16.51
N ARG A 72 16.77 -8.33 15.44
CA ARG A 72 17.81 -7.86 14.51
C ARG A 72 18.86 -6.97 15.19
N TYR A 73 18.52 -6.38 16.32
CA TYR A 73 19.39 -5.51 17.12
C TYR A 73 19.70 -6.15 18.49
N ASP A 74 19.61 -7.47 18.59
CA ASP A 74 19.87 -8.23 19.82
C ASP A 74 19.01 -7.78 21.03
N GLN A 75 17.80 -7.25 20.75
CA GLN A 75 16.84 -6.82 21.77
C GLN A 75 15.66 -7.78 21.87
N ALA A 76 15.11 -7.87 23.09
CA ALA A 76 13.85 -8.57 23.35
C ALA A 76 12.83 -7.56 23.85
N VAL A 77 11.60 -7.69 23.37
CA VAL A 77 10.49 -6.79 23.76
C VAL A 77 9.47 -7.53 24.62
N ALA A 78 9.00 -6.87 25.66
CA ALA A 78 7.96 -7.40 26.52
C ALA A 78 6.62 -7.48 25.78
N PRO A 79 5.78 -8.51 26.06
CA PRO A 79 4.48 -8.65 25.45
C PRO A 79 3.57 -7.43 25.66
N GLN A 80 2.78 -7.14 24.62
CA GLN A 80 1.81 -6.06 24.63
C GLN A 80 0.41 -6.59 24.30
N LYS A 81 -0.61 -5.90 24.81
CA LYS A 81 -1.94 -5.92 24.24
C LYS A 81 -2.01 -4.87 23.14
N LEU A 82 -2.34 -5.29 21.94
CA LEU A 82 -2.51 -4.43 20.77
C LEU A 82 -4.00 -4.33 20.43
N VAL A 83 -4.55 -3.12 20.45
CA VAL A 83 -5.93 -2.87 19.98
C VAL A 83 -5.85 -2.22 18.62
N VAL A 84 -6.41 -2.89 17.59
CA VAL A 84 -6.31 -2.49 16.18
C VAL A 84 -7.64 -1.97 15.69
N TYR A 85 -7.62 -0.75 15.16
CA TYR A 85 -8.69 -0.10 14.43
C TYR A 85 -8.21 0.09 12.98
N SER A 86 -8.98 -0.35 11.99
CA SER A 86 -8.54 -0.26 10.60
C SER A 86 -9.69 0.01 9.66
N ASP A 87 -9.57 1.07 8.86
CA ASP A 87 -10.48 1.36 7.76
C ASP A 87 -10.04 0.70 6.44
N ILE A 88 -8.91 -0.05 6.46
CA ILE A 88 -8.28 -0.62 5.27
C ILE A 88 -8.91 -1.97 4.94
N PRO A 89 -9.55 -2.16 3.79
CA PRO A 89 -10.09 -3.46 3.38
C PRO A 89 -9.00 -4.54 3.28
N LEU A 90 -9.23 -5.69 3.96
CA LEU A 90 -8.24 -6.76 4.05
C LEU A 90 -8.11 -7.56 2.74
N GLY A 91 -6.88 -7.75 2.25
CA GLY A 91 -6.63 -8.56 1.04
C GLY A 91 -7.19 -7.94 -0.25
N LYS A 92 -7.29 -6.61 -0.30
CA LYS A 92 -7.87 -5.86 -1.42
C LYS A 92 -6.83 -5.06 -2.24
N GLY A 93 -5.54 -5.31 -2.06
CA GLY A 93 -4.50 -4.57 -2.79
C GLY A 93 -4.32 -3.13 -2.31
N LEU A 94 -4.65 -2.87 -1.04
CA LEU A 94 -4.51 -1.55 -0.39
C LEU A 94 -3.41 -1.54 0.67
N GLY A 95 -2.41 -2.41 0.53
CA GLY A 95 -1.21 -2.42 1.36
C GLY A 95 -1.43 -2.85 2.82
N SER A 96 -2.48 -3.62 3.14
CA SER A 96 -2.79 -4.04 4.52
C SER A 96 -1.62 -4.81 5.18
N SER A 97 -0.87 -5.65 4.43
CA SER A 97 0.33 -6.33 4.91
C SER A 97 1.44 -5.32 5.22
N ALA A 98 1.77 -4.47 4.26
CA ALA A 98 2.80 -3.43 4.42
C ALA A 98 2.48 -2.46 5.56
N THR A 99 1.19 -2.12 5.75
CA THR A 99 0.71 -1.31 6.87
C THR A 99 0.97 -2.01 8.22
N ALA A 100 0.71 -3.32 8.30
CA ALA A 100 0.97 -4.13 9.49
C ALA A 100 2.49 -4.23 9.81
N ILE A 101 3.31 -4.42 8.76
CA ILE A 101 4.78 -4.43 8.87
C ILE A 101 5.29 -3.06 9.32
N ALA A 102 4.86 -1.97 8.68
CA ALA A 102 5.26 -0.62 9.08
C ALA A 102 4.90 -0.31 10.53
N ALA A 103 3.69 -0.68 10.95
CA ALA A 103 3.26 -0.54 12.34
C ALA A 103 4.13 -1.37 13.30
N GLY A 104 4.43 -2.62 12.96
CA GLY A 104 5.27 -3.51 13.77
C GLY A 104 6.69 -2.96 13.95
N ILE A 105 7.28 -2.39 12.89
CA ILE A 105 8.61 -1.75 12.94
C ILE A 105 8.58 -0.53 13.89
N GLU A 106 7.57 0.34 13.78
CA GLU A 106 7.44 1.51 14.66
C GLU A 106 7.21 1.10 16.12
N ILE A 107 6.39 0.08 16.37
CA ILE A 107 6.17 -0.45 17.72
C ILE A 107 7.47 -1.03 18.30
N ALA A 108 8.22 -1.81 17.52
CA ALA A 108 9.51 -2.36 17.96
C ALA A 108 10.52 -1.26 18.28
N ASN A 109 10.61 -0.25 17.41
CA ASN A 109 11.48 0.88 17.59
C ASN A 109 11.18 1.65 18.88
N GLU A 110 9.91 1.81 19.22
CA GLU A 110 9.47 2.47 20.45
C GLU A 110 9.70 1.60 21.70
N LEU A 111 9.33 0.31 21.66
CA LEU A 111 9.43 -0.60 22.81
C LEU A 111 10.88 -0.92 23.20
N ALA A 112 11.77 -1.03 22.23
CA ALA A 112 13.17 -1.40 22.45
C ALA A 112 14.13 -0.20 22.35
N ASP A 113 13.61 1.03 22.20
CA ASP A 113 14.38 2.27 22.04
C ASP A 113 15.52 2.15 21.00
N LEU A 114 15.20 1.55 19.83
CA LEU A 114 16.18 1.16 18.82
C LEU A 114 16.80 2.37 18.09
N GLN A 115 16.13 3.52 18.11
CA GLN A 115 16.58 4.74 17.41
C GLN A 115 16.84 4.53 15.91
N LEU A 116 15.99 3.70 15.25
CA LEU A 116 16.13 3.35 13.85
C LEU A 116 16.07 4.58 12.95
N SER A 117 17.03 4.68 12.03
CA SER A 117 16.96 5.67 10.96
C SER A 117 15.79 5.36 10.01
N LYS A 118 15.39 6.34 9.20
CA LYS A 118 14.39 6.10 8.15
C LYS A 118 14.82 4.96 7.23
N LEU A 119 16.09 4.95 6.83
CA LEU A 119 16.63 3.93 5.93
C LEU A 119 16.57 2.53 6.56
N ASP A 120 16.93 2.39 7.85
CA ASP A 120 16.83 1.10 8.55
C ASP A 120 15.40 0.56 8.50
N LYS A 121 14.39 1.39 8.80
CA LYS A 121 12.98 1.00 8.77
C LYS A 121 12.54 0.56 7.37
N LEU A 122 12.98 1.28 6.33
CA LEU A 122 12.67 0.97 4.94
C LEU A 122 13.29 -0.36 4.51
N CYS A 123 14.56 -0.60 4.83
CA CYS A 123 15.25 -1.86 4.54
C CYS A 123 14.54 -3.03 5.23
N ILE A 124 14.31 -2.94 6.56
CA ILE A 124 13.63 -3.98 7.32
C ILE A 124 12.28 -4.32 6.71
N GLY A 125 11.46 -3.31 6.44
CA GLY A 125 10.12 -3.50 5.91
C GLY A 125 10.10 -4.07 4.49
N SER A 126 11.01 -3.62 3.62
CA SER A 126 11.11 -4.09 2.24
C SER A 126 11.63 -5.53 2.16
N GLU A 127 12.57 -5.91 3.02
CA GLU A 127 13.03 -7.29 3.14
C GLU A 127 11.91 -8.23 3.61
N MET A 128 11.09 -7.81 4.59
CA MET A 128 9.98 -8.59 5.11
C MET A 128 8.84 -8.76 4.09
N GLU A 129 8.54 -7.73 3.32
CA GLU A 129 7.49 -7.77 2.29
C GLU A 129 7.97 -8.38 0.97
N GLY A 130 9.29 -8.34 0.71
CA GLY A 130 9.91 -8.79 -0.53
C GLY A 130 9.87 -7.76 -1.67
N HIS A 131 9.32 -6.58 -1.41
CA HIS A 131 9.29 -5.42 -2.33
C HIS A 131 9.08 -4.11 -1.54
N ALA A 132 9.51 -3.00 -2.13
CA ALA A 132 9.60 -1.74 -1.40
C ALA A 132 8.37 -0.83 -1.53
N ASP A 133 7.59 -0.96 -2.59
CA ASP A 133 6.57 0.00 -3.03
C ASP A 133 5.54 0.37 -1.95
N ASN A 134 4.86 -0.62 -1.36
CA ASN A 134 3.85 -0.37 -0.33
C ASN A 134 4.47 0.06 0.99
N VAL A 135 5.58 -0.57 1.41
CA VAL A 135 6.21 -0.31 2.70
C VAL A 135 6.80 1.09 2.76
N THR A 136 7.45 1.53 1.68
CA THR A 136 8.02 2.89 1.63
C THR A 136 6.94 3.95 1.74
N ALA A 137 5.83 3.78 1.03
CA ALA A 137 4.69 4.69 1.11
C ALA A 137 4.00 4.63 2.49
N ALA A 138 3.88 3.45 3.10
CA ALA A 138 3.30 3.30 4.44
C ALA A 138 4.15 4.00 5.51
N LEU A 139 5.48 3.88 5.44
CA LEU A 139 6.40 4.47 6.42
C LEU A 139 6.61 5.98 6.22
N LEU A 140 6.69 6.45 4.97
CA LEU A 140 7.07 7.83 4.65
C LEU A 140 5.90 8.76 4.34
N GLY A 141 4.77 8.22 3.85
CA GLY A 141 3.67 9.01 3.30
C GLY A 141 3.97 9.53 1.89
N GLY A 142 3.05 10.32 1.35
CA GLY A 142 3.17 10.88 0.01
C GLY A 142 3.27 9.82 -1.08
N MET A 143 4.02 10.11 -2.12
CA MET A 143 4.40 9.17 -3.16
C MET A 143 5.88 8.81 -3.04
N THR A 144 6.20 7.54 -3.19
CA THR A 144 7.58 7.03 -3.11
C THR A 144 7.98 6.34 -4.41
N VAL A 145 9.23 6.53 -4.78
CA VAL A 145 9.91 5.82 -5.88
C VAL A 145 11.14 5.17 -5.28
N SER A 146 11.23 3.86 -5.31
CA SER A 146 12.28 3.10 -4.67
C SER A 146 13.05 2.23 -5.66
N TYR A 147 14.34 2.09 -5.41
CA TYR A 147 15.17 1.03 -5.97
C TYR A 147 15.58 0.14 -4.80
N PHE A 148 15.25 -1.14 -4.89
CA PHE A 148 15.50 -2.09 -3.80
C PHE A 148 16.08 -3.39 -4.35
N THR A 149 17.20 -3.81 -3.78
CA THR A 149 17.86 -5.08 -4.01
C THR A 149 18.30 -5.67 -2.66
N GLU A 150 18.85 -6.87 -2.65
CA GLU A 150 19.44 -7.46 -1.43
C GLU A 150 20.61 -6.64 -0.87
N GLU A 151 21.28 -5.84 -1.69
CA GLU A 151 22.51 -5.10 -1.33
C GLU A 151 22.26 -3.59 -1.13
N GLU A 152 21.21 -3.03 -1.74
CA GLU A 152 21.07 -1.59 -1.84
C GLU A 152 19.61 -1.15 -1.82
N MET A 153 19.36 -0.02 -1.16
CA MET A 153 18.08 0.66 -1.17
C MET A 153 18.25 2.16 -1.37
N GLU A 154 17.60 2.67 -2.42
CA GLU A 154 17.45 4.10 -2.67
C GLU A 154 15.96 4.46 -2.75
N VAL A 155 15.59 5.61 -2.20
CA VAL A 155 14.20 6.08 -2.21
C VAL A 155 14.13 7.58 -2.42
N LEU A 156 13.24 7.98 -3.32
CA LEU A 156 12.81 9.37 -3.46
C LEU A 156 11.37 9.49 -2.97
N THR A 157 11.09 10.57 -2.24
CA THR A 157 9.75 10.89 -1.74
C THR A 157 9.25 12.18 -2.38
N PHE A 158 7.97 12.17 -2.73
CA PHE A 158 7.25 13.34 -3.22
C PHE A 158 6.10 13.65 -2.27
N PRO A 159 5.72 14.92 -2.09
CA PRO A 159 4.50 15.28 -1.37
C PRO A 159 3.28 14.50 -1.90
N ALA A 160 2.24 14.40 -1.10
CA ALA A 160 0.97 13.84 -1.56
C ALA A 160 0.51 14.59 -2.82
N PRO A 161 0.32 13.87 -3.95
CA PRO A 161 -0.05 14.53 -5.20
C PRO A 161 -1.43 15.17 -5.10
N PRO A 162 -1.64 16.34 -5.76
CA PRO A 162 -2.91 17.06 -5.72
C PRO A 162 -3.94 16.44 -6.69
N ILE A 163 -4.35 15.21 -6.41
CA ILE A 163 -5.35 14.45 -7.17
C ILE A 163 -6.42 13.91 -6.24
N GLY A 164 -7.60 13.65 -6.78
CA GLY A 164 -8.56 12.75 -6.16
C GLY A 164 -8.25 11.30 -6.51
N VAL A 165 -8.62 10.39 -5.66
CA VAL A 165 -8.46 8.94 -5.86
C VAL A 165 -9.80 8.24 -5.69
N VAL A 166 -10.12 7.34 -6.60
CA VAL A 166 -11.22 6.39 -6.43
C VAL A 166 -10.65 4.98 -6.46
N ILE A 167 -10.98 4.19 -5.45
CA ILE A 167 -10.65 2.77 -5.42
C ILE A 167 -11.93 1.97 -5.64
N MET A 168 -11.94 1.11 -6.64
CA MET A 168 -13.03 0.15 -6.83
C MET A 168 -12.64 -1.18 -6.19
N VAL A 169 -13.34 -1.53 -5.11
CA VAL A 169 -13.07 -2.71 -4.28
C VAL A 169 -14.09 -3.80 -4.63
N PRO A 170 -13.66 -4.96 -5.17
CA PRO A 170 -14.55 -6.08 -5.42
C PRO A 170 -14.83 -6.86 -4.13
N PRO A 171 -15.91 -7.67 -4.05
CA PRO A 171 -16.22 -8.47 -2.85
C PRO A 171 -15.19 -9.55 -2.54
N VAL A 172 -14.49 -10.06 -3.55
CA VAL A 172 -13.48 -11.12 -3.40
C VAL A 172 -12.14 -10.57 -2.92
N ALA A 173 -11.42 -11.33 -2.10
CA ALA A 173 -10.03 -11.04 -1.74
C ALA A 173 -9.07 -11.82 -2.65
N LEU A 174 -7.86 -11.30 -2.85
CA LEU A 174 -6.80 -11.95 -3.63
C LEU A 174 -5.49 -11.93 -2.83
N LYS A 175 -4.84 -13.08 -2.70
CA LYS A 175 -3.51 -13.15 -2.08
C LYS A 175 -2.45 -12.66 -3.06
N THR A 176 -1.49 -11.89 -2.58
CA THR A 176 -0.38 -11.34 -3.38
C THR A 176 0.41 -12.43 -4.09
N GLU A 177 0.72 -13.54 -3.40
CA GLU A 177 1.41 -14.71 -3.99
C GLU A 177 0.68 -15.27 -5.21
N THR A 178 -0.64 -15.45 -5.11
CA THR A 178 -1.46 -15.93 -6.23
C THR A 178 -1.38 -14.99 -7.42
N SER A 179 -1.44 -13.69 -7.17
CA SER A 179 -1.34 -12.66 -8.22
C SER A 179 0.06 -12.59 -8.83
N ARG A 180 1.13 -12.80 -8.04
CA ARG A 180 2.50 -12.90 -8.56
C ARG A 180 2.71 -14.12 -9.44
N GLY A 181 2.10 -15.24 -9.11
CA GLY A 181 2.17 -16.47 -9.91
C GLY A 181 1.60 -16.36 -11.33
N LEU A 182 0.88 -15.27 -11.64
CA LEU A 182 0.37 -15.00 -13.00
C LEU A 182 1.41 -14.31 -13.90
N LEU A 183 2.49 -13.79 -13.32
CA LEU A 183 3.48 -12.99 -14.06
C LEU A 183 4.41 -13.87 -14.89
N PRO A 184 4.87 -13.39 -16.05
CA PRO A 184 5.85 -14.12 -16.85
C PRO A 184 7.21 -14.09 -16.17
N GLU A 185 7.96 -15.17 -16.32
CA GLU A 185 9.33 -15.26 -15.82
C GLU A 185 10.30 -14.36 -16.60
N TYR A 186 10.01 -14.11 -17.88
CA TYR A 186 10.86 -13.34 -18.78
C TYR A 186 10.03 -12.36 -19.62
N LEU A 187 10.64 -11.22 -19.93
CA LEU A 187 10.16 -10.26 -20.92
C LEU A 187 11.15 -10.20 -22.09
N THR A 188 10.65 -9.98 -23.29
CA THR A 188 11.53 -9.69 -24.43
C THR A 188 12.23 -8.35 -24.23
N HIS A 189 13.42 -8.17 -24.81
CA HIS A 189 14.13 -6.89 -24.75
C HIS A 189 13.29 -5.71 -25.26
N LYS A 190 12.46 -5.94 -26.28
CA LYS A 190 11.53 -4.92 -26.81
C LYS A 190 10.45 -4.53 -25.79
N GLU A 191 9.90 -5.50 -25.07
CA GLU A 191 8.92 -5.25 -23.99
C GLU A 191 9.59 -4.51 -22.83
N ALA A 192 10.76 -4.97 -22.37
CA ALA A 192 11.49 -4.32 -21.30
C ALA A 192 11.76 -2.83 -21.60
N ILE A 193 12.19 -2.49 -22.82
CA ILE A 193 12.38 -1.10 -23.25
C ILE A 193 11.06 -0.31 -23.17
N ARG A 194 9.96 -0.88 -23.65
CA ARG A 194 8.64 -0.19 -23.63
C ARG A 194 8.16 0.04 -22.22
N GLY A 195 8.30 -0.95 -21.33
CA GLY A 195 7.93 -0.83 -19.93
C GLY A 195 8.77 0.22 -19.20
N SER A 196 10.10 0.17 -19.37
CA SER A 196 11.02 1.15 -18.81
C SER A 196 10.70 2.57 -19.29
N ALA A 197 10.43 2.77 -20.58
CA ALA A 197 10.07 4.07 -21.11
C ALA A 197 8.72 4.58 -20.55
N ALA A 198 7.72 3.71 -20.40
CA ALA A 198 6.42 4.07 -19.83
C ALA A 198 6.56 4.46 -18.34
N GLY A 199 7.28 3.65 -17.53
CA GLY A 199 7.51 3.92 -16.11
C GLY A 199 8.32 5.20 -15.90
N SER A 200 9.41 5.40 -16.66
CA SER A 200 10.23 6.61 -16.57
C SER A 200 9.45 7.87 -16.94
N LEU A 201 8.66 7.82 -18.03
CA LEU A 201 7.84 8.97 -18.45
C LEU A 201 6.72 9.24 -17.45
N MET A 202 6.08 8.21 -16.91
CA MET A 202 5.06 8.35 -15.86
C MET A 202 5.62 9.04 -14.62
N THR A 203 6.75 8.56 -14.11
CA THR A 203 7.40 9.13 -12.92
C THR A 203 7.78 10.59 -13.13
N ALA A 204 8.37 10.90 -14.29
CA ALA A 204 8.71 12.28 -14.66
C ALA A 204 7.47 13.18 -14.79
N ALA A 205 6.38 12.67 -15.38
CA ALA A 205 5.11 13.39 -15.48
C ALA A 205 4.52 13.69 -14.10
N ILE A 206 4.49 12.71 -13.19
CA ILE A 206 4.02 12.89 -11.82
C ILE A 206 4.87 13.93 -11.08
N ALA A 207 6.20 13.85 -11.18
CA ALA A 207 7.12 14.82 -10.57
C ALA A 207 6.89 16.27 -11.07
N ASN A 208 6.36 16.42 -12.28
CA ASN A 208 5.98 17.70 -12.87
C ASN A 208 4.48 18.04 -12.74
N SER A 209 3.71 17.26 -11.97
CA SER A 209 2.25 17.41 -11.82
C SER A 209 1.46 17.28 -13.14
N ASP A 210 2.04 16.67 -14.18
CA ASP A 210 1.34 16.36 -15.44
C ASP A 210 0.57 15.05 -15.34
N TRP A 211 -0.56 15.08 -14.67
CA TRP A 211 -1.41 13.91 -14.43
C TRP A 211 -2.08 13.39 -15.71
N VAL A 212 -2.24 14.22 -16.73
CA VAL A 212 -2.76 13.77 -18.03
C VAL A 212 -1.79 12.83 -18.70
N THR A 213 -0.50 13.17 -18.72
CA THR A 213 0.55 12.28 -19.26
C THR A 213 0.76 11.07 -18.36
N ALA A 214 0.78 11.26 -17.02
CA ALA A 214 0.91 10.17 -16.06
C ALA A 214 -0.19 9.13 -16.25
N GLY A 215 -1.46 9.53 -16.32
CA GLY A 215 -2.60 8.64 -16.52
C GLY A 215 -2.53 7.85 -17.83
N ARG A 216 -2.11 8.49 -18.93
CA ARG A 216 -1.87 7.79 -20.19
C ARG A 216 -0.77 6.71 -20.07
N MET A 217 0.25 6.98 -19.27
CA MET A 217 1.36 6.01 -19.06
C MET A 217 0.97 4.92 -18.09
N MET A 218 0.14 5.18 -17.07
CA MET A 218 -0.45 4.15 -16.21
C MET A 218 -1.07 3.01 -17.01
N GLU A 219 -1.77 3.34 -18.10
CA GLU A 219 -2.43 2.37 -18.98
C GLU A 219 -1.47 1.71 -20.01
N ARG A 220 -0.18 1.96 -19.92
CA ARG A 220 0.87 1.37 -20.78
C ARG A 220 1.71 0.32 -20.07
N ASP A 221 1.24 -0.17 -18.93
CA ASP A 221 1.90 -1.24 -18.23
C ASP A 221 2.02 -2.51 -19.08
N ILE A 222 3.16 -3.14 -18.97
CA ILE A 222 3.47 -4.43 -19.61
C ILE A 222 3.97 -5.46 -18.59
N TYR A 223 4.17 -5.04 -17.33
CA TYR A 223 4.79 -5.85 -16.29
C TYR A 223 3.79 -6.74 -15.58
N HIS A 224 2.62 -6.20 -15.20
CA HIS A 224 1.67 -6.97 -14.39
C HIS A 224 0.22 -6.91 -14.88
N GLU A 225 -0.28 -5.77 -15.33
CA GLU A 225 -1.68 -5.61 -15.72
C GLU A 225 -2.11 -6.55 -16.85
N PRO A 226 -1.35 -6.74 -17.94
CA PRO A 226 -1.76 -7.64 -19.03
C PRO A 226 -2.03 -9.08 -18.57
N TYR A 227 -1.37 -9.51 -17.51
CA TYR A 227 -1.46 -10.87 -16.96
C TYR A 227 -2.52 -10.99 -15.86
N ARG A 228 -2.69 -9.93 -15.07
CA ARG A 228 -3.62 -9.90 -13.92
C ARG A 228 -5.04 -9.54 -14.31
N LYS A 229 -5.23 -8.70 -15.35
CA LYS A 229 -6.55 -8.18 -15.74
C LYS A 229 -7.59 -9.23 -16.08
N ILE A 230 -7.19 -10.45 -16.43
CA ILE A 230 -8.08 -11.58 -16.71
C ILE A 230 -8.95 -11.92 -15.49
N GLY A 231 -8.45 -11.68 -14.29
CA GLY A 231 -9.16 -11.88 -13.02
C GLY A 231 -10.14 -10.76 -12.64
N PHE A 232 -10.25 -9.70 -13.47
CA PHE A 232 -11.10 -8.54 -13.18
C PHE A 232 -12.32 -8.47 -14.10
N PRO A 233 -13.52 -8.78 -13.60
CA PRO A 233 -14.73 -8.60 -14.40
C PRO A 233 -14.87 -7.15 -14.88
N ASN A 234 -15.28 -6.97 -16.14
CA ASN A 234 -15.56 -5.67 -16.74
C ASN A 234 -14.37 -4.68 -16.78
N PHE A 235 -13.11 -5.16 -16.69
CA PHE A 235 -11.94 -4.30 -16.60
C PHE A 235 -11.87 -3.22 -17.70
N ASP A 236 -12.02 -3.62 -18.96
CA ASP A 236 -11.95 -2.69 -20.08
C ASP A 236 -13.19 -1.76 -20.16
N GLU A 237 -14.37 -2.22 -19.71
CA GLU A 237 -15.58 -1.40 -19.60
C GLU A 237 -15.43 -0.34 -18.48
N ILE A 238 -14.88 -0.74 -17.33
CA ILE A 238 -14.59 0.20 -16.22
C ILE A 238 -13.59 1.25 -16.69
N ARG A 239 -12.53 0.85 -17.39
CA ARG A 239 -11.54 1.79 -17.95
C ARG A 239 -12.18 2.77 -18.94
N SER A 240 -13.09 2.30 -19.77
CA SER A 240 -13.84 3.17 -20.70
C SER A 240 -14.69 4.17 -19.91
N ALA A 241 -15.42 3.71 -18.90
CA ALA A 241 -16.22 4.58 -18.03
C ALA A 241 -15.36 5.62 -17.30
N CYS A 242 -14.18 5.25 -16.82
CA CYS A 242 -13.24 6.19 -16.20
C CYS A 242 -12.84 7.33 -17.16
N ARG A 243 -12.60 7.01 -18.42
CA ARG A 243 -12.30 8.04 -19.45
C ARG A 243 -13.50 8.95 -19.71
N GLU A 244 -14.71 8.40 -19.76
CA GLU A 244 -15.96 9.15 -19.97
C GLU A 244 -16.21 10.18 -18.85
N VAL A 245 -15.83 9.84 -17.61
CA VAL A 245 -15.96 10.75 -16.45
C VAL A 245 -14.75 11.66 -16.22
N GLY A 246 -13.78 11.66 -17.13
CA GLY A 246 -12.62 12.57 -17.08
C GLY A 246 -11.51 12.14 -16.11
N ALA A 247 -11.43 10.86 -15.74
CA ALA A 247 -10.31 10.33 -14.97
C ALA A 247 -9.00 10.47 -15.76
N TYR A 248 -7.90 10.72 -15.07
CA TYR A 248 -6.57 10.76 -15.66
C TYR A 248 -6.10 9.39 -16.15
N GLY A 249 -6.37 8.33 -15.38
CA GLY A 249 -6.02 6.95 -15.70
C GLY A 249 -6.56 5.96 -14.68
N MET A 250 -6.57 4.69 -15.06
CA MET A 250 -6.98 3.56 -14.23
C MET A 250 -5.95 2.44 -14.32
N THR A 251 -5.64 1.82 -13.19
CA THR A 251 -4.77 0.65 -13.11
C THR A 251 -5.17 -0.28 -11.97
N ILE A 252 -4.54 -1.44 -11.87
CA ILE A 252 -4.69 -2.35 -10.73
C ILE A 252 -3.95 -1.77 -9.53
N SER A 253 -4.60 -1.74 -8.36
CA SER A 253 -3.99 -1.33 -7.10
C SER A 253 -3.12 -2.46 -6.53
N GLY A 254 -1.81 -2.29 -6.51
CA GLY A 254 -0.85 -3.30 -6.06
C GLY A 254 -0.98 -4.63 -6.81
N ALA A 255 -1.20 -5.72 -6.06
CA ALA A 255 -1.48 -7.03 -6.63
C ALA A 255 -2.95 -7.21 -7.07
N GLY A 256 -3.81 -6.27 -6.79
CA GLY A 256 -5.25 -6.36 -6.90
C GLY A 256 -5.88 -6.99 -5.63
N PRO A 257 -7.17 -7.27 -5.64
CA PRO A 257 -8.15 -7.20 -6.73
C PRO A 257 -8.81 -5.82 -6.91
N SER A 258 -8.40 -4.79 -6.20
CA SER A 258 -8.95 -3.43 -6.39
C SER A 258 -8.34 -2.72 -7.58
N LEU A 259 -9.10 -1.75 -8.11
CA LEU A 259 -8.65 -0.84 -9.16
C LEU A 259 -8.40 0.54 -8.58
N PHE A 260 -7.28 1.13 -8.93
CA PHE A 260 -6.92 2.52 -8.63
C PHE A 260 -7.27 3.42 -9.81
N ILE A 261 -7.93 4.54 -9.52
CA ILE A 261 -8.37 5.52 -10.50
C ILE A 261 -7.91 6.90 -10.03
N ALA A 262 -7.03 7.54 -10.79
CA ALA A 262 -6.62 8.91 -10.56
C ALA A 262 -7.61 9.87 -11.24
N VAL A 263 -8.14 10.83 -10.49
CA VAL A 263 -9.12 11.80 -10.98
C VAL A 263 -8.69 13.23 -10.65
N PRO A 264 -9.25 14.25 -11.32
CA PRO A 264 -9.04 15.63 -10.92
C PRO A 264 -9.40 15.83 -9.44
N PRO A 265 -8.68 16.72 -8.72
CA PRO A 265 -8.97 16.98 -7.32
C PRO A 265 -10.41 17.45 -7.14
N GLU A 266 -11.03 17.08 -6.01
CA GLU A 266 -12.42 17.43 -5.64
C GLU A 266 -13.52 16.76 -6.50
N THR A 267 -13.16 15.86 -7.44
CA THR A 267 -14.13 15.10 -8.25
C THR A 267 -14.32 13.67 -7.78
N GLU A 268 -13.49 13.18 -6.85
CA GLU A 268 -13.45 11.78 -6.42
C GLU A 268 -14.79 11.26 -5.89
N GLN A 269 -15.54 12.09 -5.16
CA GLN A 269 -16.86 11.69 -4.64
C GLN A 269 -17.88 11.49 -5.77
N GLN A 270 -17.90 12.42 -6.73
CA GLN A 270 -18.79 12.34 -7.88
C GLN A 270 -18.46 11.13 -8.75
N VAL A 271 -17.17 10.93 -9.03
CA VAL A 271 -16.71 9.80 -9.86
C VAL A 271 -17.00 8.47 -9.16
N ALA A 272 -16.75 8.37 -7.85
CA ALA A 272 -17.06 7.17 -7.08
C ALA A 272 -18.56 6.82 -7.16
N ALA A 273 -19.45 7.80 -6.97
CA ALA A 273 -20.90 7.58 -7.04
C ALA A 273 -21.36 7.10 -8.43
N LEU A 274 -20.80 7.65 -9.50
CA LEU A 274 -21.10 7.23 -10.88
C LEU A 274 -20.62 5.80 -11.16
N LEU A 275 -19.42 5.44 -10.71
CA LEU A 275 -18.86 4.12 -10.91
C LEU A 275 -19.57 3.05 -10.06
N ASP A 276 -19.93 3.39 -8.83
CA ASP A 276 -20.71 2.51 -7.93
C ASP A 276 -22.08 2.17 -8.53
N GLN A 277 -22.77 3.17 -9.09
CA GLN A 277 -24.05 2.97 -9.78
C GLN A 277 -23.89 2.10 -11.04
N ARG A 278 -22.83 2.29 -11.82
CA ARG A 278 -22.62 1.58 -13.09
C ARG A 278 -22.09 0.15 -12.89
N PHE A 279 -21.33 -0.08 -11.83
CA PHE A 279 -20.69 -1.38 -11.52
C PHE A 279 -21.00 -1.85 -10.09
N PRO A 280 -22.24 -2.24 -9.78
CA PRO A 280 -22.71 -2.47 -8.41
C PRO A 280 -22.08 -3.70 -7.72
N HIS A 281 -21.23 -4.46 -8.42
CA HIS A 281 -20.41 -5.52 -7.82
C HIS A 281 -19.06 -5.03 -7.29
N TYR A 282 -18.77 -3.78 -7.48
CA TYR A 282 -17.64 -3.11 -6.83
C TYR A 282 -18.20 -2.10 -5.82
N GLN A 283 -17.45 -1.86 -4.76
CA GLN A 283 -17.64 -0.71 -3.90
C GLN A 283 -16.66 0.38 -4.34
N ALA A 284 -17.15 1.50 -4.83
CA ALA A 284 -16.29 2.61 -5.19
C ALA A 284 -16.09 3.53 -3.96
N ILE A 285 -14.85 3.65 -3.52
CA ILE A 285 -14.47 4.44 -2.34
C ILE A 285 -13.67 5.66 -2.81
N ALA A 286 -14.21 6.86 -2.56
CA ALA A 286 -13.49 8.10 -2.79
C ALA A 286 -12.50 8.37 -1.65
N MET A 287 -11.28 8.72 -1.99
CA MET A 287 -10.23 9.04 -1.03
C MET A 287 -9.22 10.02 -1.61
N GLN A 288 -8.22 10.37 -0.84
CA GLN A 288 -7.15 11.27 -1.24
C GLN A 288 -5.80 10.64 -0.92
N PRO A 289 -4.72 11.04 -1.60
CA PRO A 289 -3.37 10.76 -1.16
C PRO A 289 -3.13 11.27 0.26
N ALA A 290 -2.34 10.54 1.05
CA ALA A 290 -1.97 10.90 2.40
C ALA A 290 -0.54 11.47 2.43
N GLU A 291 -0.37 12.65 3.03
CA GLU A 291 0.94 13.29 3.16
C GLU A 291 1.85 12.58 4.16
N ASN A 292 1.28 12.11 5.27
CA ASN A 292 2.04 11.54 6.37
C ASN A 292 2.03 10.01 6.31
N GLY A 293 3.19 9.41 6.52
CA GLY A 293 3.35 7.98 6.72
C GLY A 293 3.08 7.55 8.18
N ALA A 294 3.73 6.47 8.59
CA ALA A 294 3.62 5.94 9.94
C ALA A 294 4.03 6.99 10.99
N CYS A 295 3.21 7.12 12.03
CA CYS A 295 3.48 8.06 13.10
C CYS A 295 3.14 7.45 14.47
N VAL A 296 4.01 7.72 15.46
CA VAL A 296 3.84 7.30 16.86
C VAL A 296 3.32 8.48 17.68
N THR A 297 2.34 8.21 18.57
CA THR A 297 1.78 9.21 19.50
C THR A 297 1.78 8.64 20.91
N LYS A 298 2.39 9.37 21.85
CA LYS A 298 2.48 9.03 23.28
C LYS A 298 1.40 9.70 24.07
#